data_b61ebc40309be50de6a98cd02c4f53ca
#
_entry.id   b61ebc40309be50de6a98cd02c4f53ca
#
_cell.length_a   1.000
_cell.length_b   1.000
_cell.length_c   1.000
_cell.angle_alpha   90.00
_cell.angle_beta   90.00
_cell.angle_gamma   90.00
#
_symmetry.space_group_name_H-M   'P 1'
#
loop_
_entity.id
_entity.type
_entity.pdbx_description
1 polymer ?
#
loop_
_entity_poly.entity_id
_entity_poly.type
_entity_poly.pdbx_seq_one_letter_code
_entity_poly.pdbx_strand_id
1 'polypeptide(L)'
;MDLQFAVVLLLGVFFISVLLGLHIVYALGMASIVTALYLKLPMQVIVQAIVGKLGNFALMAVPFFILAGELMRWMRGGLAQVNIVASMFFGGISGSAAADTASLGAILIPMMKKDGYDEEFATNITMTSSVQGILIPPSHNMVIYAVAAGGVSISKLFMG
;
A
#
# COMPACT_ATOMS: atom_id res chain seq x y z
N MET A 1 -13.86 0.45 32.18
CA MET A 1 -12.73 -0.44 31.77
C MET A 1 -11.50 0.44 31.71
N ASP A 2 -10.51 0.15 32.51
CA ASP A 2 -9.36 1.04 32.66
C ASP A 2 -8.41 0.91 31.48
N LEU A 3 -8.35 1.96 30.69
CA LEU A 3 -7.46 2.04 29.50
C LEU A 3 -5.99 1.81 29.92
N GLN A 4 -5.62 2.27 31.11
CA GLN A 4 -4.30 2.06 31.71
C GLN A 4 -4.00 0.56 31.92
N PHE A 5 -4.97 -0.21 32.40
CA PHE A 5 -4.81 -1.65 32.59
C PHE A 5 -4.69 -2.38 31.23
N ALA A 6 -5.41 -1.95 30.21
CA ALA A 6 -5.30 -2.53 28.87
C ALA A 6 -3.90 -2.30 28.26
N VAL A 7 -3.29 -1.14 28.49
CA VAL A 7 -1.92 -0.85 28.05
C VAL A 7 -0.91 -1.73 28.80
N VAL A 8 -1.05 -1.88 30.10
CA VAL A 8 -0.18 -2.75 30.92
C VAL A 8 -0.33 -4.21 30.48
N LEU A 9 -1.55 -4.66 30.21
CA LEU A 9 -1.81 -6.00 29.69
C LEU A 9 -1.13 -6.24 28.34
N LEU A 10 -1.26 -5.29 27.42
CA LEU A 10 -0.65 -5.37 26.10
C LEU A 10 0.87 -5.49 26.18
N LEU A 11 1.50 -4.60 26.93
CA LEU A 11 2.94 -4.60 27.11
C LEU A 11 3.42 -5.84 27.88
N GLY A 12 2.69 -6.26 28.92
CA GLY A 12 3.01 -7.46 29.69
C GLY A 12 3.00 -8.73 28.83
N VAL A 13 1.93 -8.96 28.09
CA VAL A 13 1.83 -10.13 27.19
C VAL A 13 2.91 -10.07 26.10
N PHE A 14 3.18 -8.89 25.53
CA PHE A 14 4.23 -8.71 24.54
C PHE A 14 5.61 -9.09 25.08
N PHE A 15 6.03 -8.49 26.21
CA PHE A 15 7.35 -8.75 26.77
C PHE A 15 7.49 -10.19 27.26
N ILE A 16 6.46 -10.77 27.89
CA ILE A 16 6.49 -12.19 28.30
C ILE A 16 6.66 -13.08 27.07
N SER A 17 5.94 -12.84 25.98
CA SER A 17 6.02 -13.61 24.75
C SER A 17 7.40 -13.52 24.10
N VAL A 18 8.02 -12.34 24.11
CA VAL A 18 9.39 -12.15 23.60
C VAL A 18 10.41 -12.86 24.48
N LEU A 19 10.28 -12.80 25.81
CA LEU A 19 11.17 -13.50 26.76
C LEU A 19 11.07 -15.02 26.63
N LEU A 20 9.90 -15.55 26.23
CA LEU A 20 9.70 -16.95 25.93
C LEU A 20 10.30 -17.38 24.57
N GLY A 21 10.96 -16.45 23.85
CA GLY A 21 11.63 -16.73 22.59
C GLY A 21 10.72 -16.72 21.36
N LEU A 22 9.50 -16.22 21.47
CA LEU A 22 8.63 -16.04 20.31
C LEU A 22 9.13 -14.92 19.40
N HIS A 23 9.02 -15.10 18.09
CA HIS A 23 9.33 -14.05 17.13
C HIS A 23 8.43 -12.84 17.39
N ILE A 24 9.03 -11.63 17.28
CA ILE A 24 8.36 -10.33 17.57
C ILE A 24 6.99 -10.22 16.90
N VAL A 25 6.85 -10.72 15.66
CA VAL A 25 5.58 -10.68 14.90
C VAL A 25 4.47 -11.47 15.62
N TYR A 26 4.77 -12.68 16.10
CA TYR A 26 3.80 -13.50 16.84
C TYR A 26 3.49 -12.91 18.23
N ALA A 27 4.52 -12.36 18.90
CA ALA A 27 4.36 -11.70 20.18
C ALA A 27 3.43 -10.47 20.09
N LEU A 28 3.59 -9.64 19.05
CA LEU A 28 2.70 -8.51 18.76
C LEU A 28 1.28 -8.97 18.44
N GLY A 29 1.14 -10.01 17.64
CA GLY A 29 -0.17 -10.58 17.29
C GLY A 29 -0.91 -11.09 18.51
N MET A 30 -0.26 -11.88 19.34
CA MET A 30 -0.86 -12.39 20.59
C MET A 30 -1.23 -11.27 21.56
N ALA A 31 -0.34 -10.32 21.80
CA ALA A 31 -0.60 -9.19 22.68
C ALA A 31 -1.81 -8.38 22.21
N SER A 32 -1.91 -8.13 20.91
CA SER A 32 -3.04 -7.41 20.31
C SER A 32 -4.36 -8.16 20.47
N ILE A 33 -4.37 -9.47 20.22
CA ILE A 33 -5.58 -10.31 20.34
C ILE A 33 -6.05 -10.36 21.79
N VAL A 34 -5.15 -10.64 22.74
CA VAL A 34 -5.47 -10.72 24.18
C VAL A 34 -6.06 -9.39 24.67
N THR A 35 -5.43 -8.27 24.29
CA THR A 35 -5.91 -6.93 24.68
C THR A 35 -7.26 -6.60 24.04
N ALA A 36 -7.47 -6.97 22.80
CA ALA A 36 -8.73 -6.75 22.09
C ALA A 36 -9.88 -7.58 22.71
N LEU A 37 -9.61 -8.82 23.12
CA LEU A 37 -10.57 -9.66 23.84
C LEU A 37 -10.89 -9.08 25.22
N TYR A 38 -9.89 -8.58 25.94
CA TYR A 38 -10.10 -7.89 27.22
C TYR A 38 -11.00 -6.66 27.09
N LEU A 39 -10.76 -5.84 26.05
CA LEU A 39 -11.57 -4.66 25.75
C LEU A 39 -12.93 -4.99 25.14
N LYS A 40 -13.24 -6.28 24.91
CA LYS A 40 -14.47 -6.75 24.24
C LYS A 40 -14.71 -6.05 22.90
N LEU A 41 -13.63 -5.77 22.16
CA LEU A 41 -13.75 -5.17 20.84
C LEU A 41 -14.41 -6.14 19.85
N PRO A 42 -15.36 -5.67 19.03
CA PRO A 42 -15.92 -6.49 17.96
C PRO A 42 -14.82 -7.00 17.03
N MET A 43 -14.87 -8.28 16.66
CA MET A 43 -13.88 -8.88 15.76
C MET A 43 -13.75 -8.12 14.43
N GLN A 44 -14.82 -7.48 13.99
CA GLN A 44 -14.83 -6.62 12.80
C GLN A 44 -13.84 -5.46 12.88
N VAL A 45 -13.66 -4.84 14.06
CA VAL A 45 -12.71 -3.73 14.25
C VAL A 45 -11.27 -4.22 14.11
N ILE A 46 -10.97 -5.42 14.64
CA ILE A 46 -9.64 -6.04 14.53
C ILE A 46 -9.34 -6.34 13.06
N VAL A 47 -10.28 -6.99 12.36
CA VAL A 47 -10.14 -7.30 10.93
C VAL A 47 -9.98 -6.03 10.10
N GLN A 48 -10.79 -4.99 10.34
CA GLN A 48 -10.67 -3.71 9.64
C GLN A 48 -9.32 -3.03 9.90
N ALA A 49 -8.82 -3.09 11.13
CA ALA A 49 -7.51 -2.52 11.45
C ALA A 49 -6.37 -3.26 10.75
N ILE A 50 -6.44 -4.59 10.66
CA ILE A 50 -5.46 -5.42 9.93
C ILE A 50 -5.54 -5.14 8.44
N VAL A 51 -6.72 -5.18 7.85
CA VAL A 51 -6.93 -4.93 6.40
C VAL A 51 -6.52 -3.50 6.05
N GLY A 52 -6.86 -2.50 6.88
CA GLY A 52 -6.46 -1.12 6.66
C GLY A 52 -4.95 -0.89 6.73
N LYS A 53 -4.23 -1.71 7.51
CA LYS A 53 -2.75 -1.65 7.57
C LYS A 53 -2.07 -2.49 6.50
N LEU A 54 -2.65 -3.63 6.12
CA LEU A 54 -2.21 -4.42 4.96
C LEU A 54 -2.45 -3.67 3.64
N GLY A 55 -3.49 -2.87 3.58
CA GLY A 55 -3.75 -1.93 2.49
C GLY A 55 -2.79 -0.73 2.47
N ASN A 56 -1.69 -0.78 3.21
CA ASN A 56 -0.64 0.23 3.09
C ASN A 56 -0.07 0.14 1.67
N PHE A 57 -0.29 1.17 0.88
CA PHE A 57 0.03 1.21 -0.55
C PHE A 57 1.47 0.77 -0.85
N ALA A 58 2.43 1.10 0.02
CA ALA A 58 3.82 0.70 -0.14
C ALA A 58 4.02 -0.84 -0.12
N LEU A 59 3.27 -1.57 0.73
CA LEU A 59 3.36 -3.04 0.78
C LEU A 59 2.68 -3.69 -0.44
N MET A 60 1.61 -3.09 -0.95
CA MET A 60 0.93 -3.57 -2.15
C MET A 60 1.76 -3.33 -3.42
N ALA A 61 2.62 -2.31 -3.43
CA ALA A 61 3.49 -2.02 -4.58
C ALA A 61 4.50 -3.14 -4.86
N VAL A 62 4.98 -3.85 -3.83
CA VAL A 62 6.01 -4.89 -3.95
C VAL A 62 5.61 -6.04 -4.90
N PRO A 63 4.44 -6.70 -4.76
CA PRO A 63 4.05 -7.76 -5.68
C PRO A 63 3.89 -7.27 -7.14
N PHE A 64 3.41 -6.05 -7.35
CA PHE A 64 3.32 -5.47 -8.70
C PHE A 64 4.68 -5.18 -9.29
N PHE A 65 5.62 -4.73 -8.48
CA PHE A 65 7.01 -4.55 -8.89
C PHE A 65 7.65 -5.87 -9.31
N ILE A 66 7.47 -6.95 -8.54
CA ILE A 66 7.99 -8.28 -8.87
C ILE A 66 7.36 -8.77 -10.19
N LEU A 67 6.06 -8.66 -10.33
CA LEU A 67 5.34 -9.04 -11.55
C LEU A 67 5.83 -8.25 -12.77
N ALA A 68 5.94 -6.93 -12.65
CA ALA A 68 6.46 -6.08 -13.71
C ALA A 68 7.90 -6.42 -14.05
N GLY A 69 8.76 -6.74 -13.05
CA GLY A 69 10.12 -7.19 -13.23
C GLY A 69 10.22 -8.46 -14.05
N GLU A 70 9.40 -9.46 -13.75
CA GLU A 70 9.35 -10.71 -14.51
C GLU A 70 8.83 -10.51 -15.94
N LEU A 71 7.81 -9.67 -16.14
CA LEU A 71 7.28 -9.36 -17.45
C LEU A 71 8.27 -8.60 -18.35
N MET A 72 9.06 -7.71 -17.76
CA MET A 72 10.00 -6.83 -18.48
C MET A 72 11.44 -7.35 -18.53
N ARG A 73 11.72 -8.51 -17.92
CA ARG A 73 13.07 -9.06 -17.78
C ARG A 73 13.82 -9.24 -19.10
N TRP A 74 13.12 -9.47 -20.19
CA TRP A 74 13.67 -9.68 -21.53
C TRP A 74 13.73 -8.41 -22.39
N MET A 75 13.15 -7.28 -21.90
CA MET A 75 13.12 -6.02 -22.64
C MET A 75 14.33 -5.14 -22.31
N ARG A 76 14.79 -4.39 -23.32
CA ARG A 76 15.79 -3.33 -23.11
C ARG A 76 15.13 -2.14 -22.43
N GLY A 77 15.80 -1.55 -21.43
CA GLY A 77 15.29 -0.40 -20.66
C GLY A 77 15.11 -0.68 -19.16
N GLY A 78 15.36 -1.93 -18.74
CA GLY A 78 15.51 -2.34 -17.34
C GLY A 78 14.45 -1.77 -16.40
N LEU A 79 14.89 -1.19 -15.29
CA LEU A 79 14.02 -0.67 -14.23
C LEU A 79 13.09 0.46 -14.66
N ALA A 80 13.41 1.21 -15.72
CA ALA A 80 12.52 2.24 -16.25
C ALA A 80 11.22 1.64 -16.82
N GLN A 81 11.32 0.54 -17.57
CA GLN A 81 10.15 -0.18 -18.07
C GLN A 81 9.35 -0.84 -16.94
N VAL A 82 10.07 -1.43 -15.99
CA VAL A 82 9.45 -2.00 -14.78
C VAL A 82 8.65 -0.95 -14.02
N ASN A 83 9.19 0.28 -13.91
CA ASN A 83 8.49 1.39 -13.24
C ASN A 83 7.16 1.72 -13.94
N ILE A 84 7.16 1.84 -15.26
CA ILE A 84 5.94 2.14 -16.03
C ILE A 84 4.88 1.04 -15.85
N VAL A 85 5.29 -0.23 -16.00
CA VAL A 85 4.36 -1.37 -15.91
C VAL A 85 3.87 -1.58 -14.48
N ALA A 86 4.74 -1.42 -13.48
CA ALA A 86 4.33 -1.46 -12.07
C ALA A 86 3.33 -0.35 -11.74
N SER A 87 3.55 0.87 -12.23
CA SER A 87 2.60 1.99 -12.09
C SER A 87 1.26 1.70 -12.75
N MET A 88 1.25 1.04 -13.90
CA MET A 88 0.02 0.65 -14.58
C MET A 88 -0.82 -0.33 -13.73
N PHE A 89 -0.20 -1.38 -13.21
CA PHE A 89 -0.90 -2.36 -12.36
C PHE A 89 -1.33 -1.76 -11.03
N PHE A 90 -0.43 -1.05 -10.37
CA PHE A 90 -0.69 -0.45 -9.08
C PHE A 90 -1.74 0.66 -9.18
N GLY A 91 -1.66 1.48 -10.21
CA GLY A 91 -2.61 2.55 -10.49
C GLY A 91 -4.04 2.06 -10.68
N GLY A 92 -4.22 0.90 -11.33
CA GLY A 92 -5.53 0.25 -11.47
C GLY A 92 -6.18 -0.18 -10.14
N ILE A 93 -5.41 -0.18 -9.04
CA ILE A 93 -5.92 -0.50 -7.70
C ILE A 93 -5.98 0.74 -6.82
N SER A 94 -4.92 1.55 -6.82
CA SER A 94 -4.83 2.76 -5.99
C SER A 94 -5.78 3.86 -6.46
N GLY A 95 -5.96 4.01 -7.76
CA GLY A 95 -6.73 5.08 -8.38
C GLY A 95 -6.16 6.49 -8.14
N SER A 96 -4.90 6.61 -7.66
CA SER A 96 -4.29 7.85 -7.21
C SER A 96 -2.83 7.98 -7.63
N ALA A 97 -2.53 8.91 -8.54
CA ALA A 97 -1.16 9.19 -8.97
C ALA A 97 -0.23 9.58 -7.82
N ALA A 98 -0.72 10.33 -6.84
CA ALA A 98 0.06 10.72 -5.67
C ALA A 98 0.43 9.51 -4.79
N ALA A 99 -0.51 8.58 -4.59
CA ALA A 99 -0.26 7.34 -3.85
C ALA A 99 0.74 6.44 -4.58
N ASP A 100 0.63 6.34 -5.90
CA ASP A 100 1.55 5.59 -6.75
C ASP A 100 2.97 6.16 -6.68
N THR A 101 3.12 7.46 -6.90
CA THR A 101 4.41 8.15 -6.83
C THR A 101 5.07 7.96 -5.46
N ALA A 102 4.30 8.11 -4.37
CA ALA A 102 4.83 7.95 -3.03
C ALA A 102 5.25 6.51 -2.73
N SER A 103 4.46 5.52 -3.18
CA SER A 103 4.68 4.11 -2.85
C SER A 103 5.72 3.46 -3.73
N LEU A 104 5.56 3.55 -5.06
CA LEU A 104 6.50 2.98 -6.03
C LEU A 104 7.80 3.78 -6.05
N GLY A 105 7.72 5.12 -5.97
CA GLY A 105 8.89 5.98 -5.98
C GLY A 105 9.82 5.73 -4.81
N ALA A 106 9.30 5.46 -3.62
CA ALA A 106 10.12 5.13 -2.45
C ALA A 106 11.01 3.89 -2.66
N ILE A 107 10.59 2.97 -3.53
CA ILE A 107 11.32 1.74 -3.83
C ILE A 107 12.13 1.89 -5.12
N LEU A 108 11.50 2.34 -6.19
CA LEU A 108 12.07 2.32 -7.54
C LEU A 108 13.10 3.42 -7.79
N ILE A 109 12.91 4.63 -7.26
CA ILE A 109 13.88 5.72 -7.46
C ILE A 109 15.25 5.37 -6.88
N PRO A 110 15.38 4.88 -5.60
CA PRO A 110 16.66 4.45 -5.08
C PRO A 110 17.28 3.26 -5.84
N MET A 111 16.44 2.34 -6.35
CA MET A 111 16.92 1.20 -7.15
C MET A 111 17.47 1.67 -8.50
N MET A 112 16.73 2.53 -9.19
CA MET A 112 17.18 3.11 -10.48
C MET A 112 18.48 3.90 -10.32
N LYS A 113 18.62 4.68 -9.24
CA LYS A 113 19.89 5.37 -8.92
C LYS A 113 21.04 4.39 -8.73
N LYS A 114 20.84 3.27 -8.03
CA LYS A 114 21.87 2.24 -7.85
C LYS A 114 22.24 1.54 -9.16
N ASP A 115 21.30 1.45 -10.08
CA ASP A 115 21.47 0.85 -11.42
C ASP A 115 22.06 1.84 -12.44
N GLY A 116 22.43 3.06 -11.99
CA GLY A 116 23.12 4.06 -12.79
C GLY A 116 22.21 5.04 -13.53
N TYR A 117 20.92 5.05 -13.25
CA TYR A 117 20.02 6.06 -13.80
C TYR A 117 20.21 7.40 -13.09
N ASP A 118 20.06 8.48 -13.86
CA ASP A 118 20.03 9.82 -13.32
C ASP A 118 18.83 10.01 -12.38
N GLU A 119 19.02 10.78 -11.30
CA GLU A 119 17.98 10.98 -10.28
C GLU A 119 16.76 11.73 -10.83
N GLU A 120 17.01 12.73 -11.67
CA GLU A 120 15.94 13.50 -12.30
C GLU A 120 15.13 12.62 -13.24
N PHE A 121 15.80 11.78 -14.03
CA PHE A 121 15.13 10.82 -14.91
C PHE A 121 14.30 9.81 -14.12
N ALA A 122 14.86 9.20 -13.06
CA ALA A 122 14.16 8.23 -12.22
C ALA A 122 12.93 8.84 -11.56
N THR A 123 13.03 10.07 -11.07
CA THR A 123 11.92 10.80 -10.47
C THR A 123 10.84 11.15 -11.50
N ASN A 124 11.25 11.71 -12.64
CA ASN A 124 10.33 12.13 -13.69
C ASN A 124 9.55 10.96 -14.28
N ILE A 125 10.21 9.83 -14.56
CA ILE A 125 9.53 8.64 -15.09
C ILE A 125 8.54 8.07 -14.08
N THR A 126 8.91 8.06 -12.78
CA THR A 126 8.00 7.59 -11.71
C THR A 126 6.76 8.49 -11.60
N MET A 127 6.94 9.81 -11.59
CA MET A 127 5.83 10.75 -11.51
C MET A 127 4.92 10.66 -12.74
N THR A 128 5.52 10.60 -13.94
CA THR A 128 4.77 10.58 -15.19
C THR A 128 4.02 9.26 -15.37
N SER A 129 4.64 8.13 -15.04
CA SER A 129 3.97 6.82 -15.11
C SER A 129 2.84 6.69 -14.08
N SER A 130 2.97 7.31 -12.91
CA SER A 130 1.93 7.29 -11.87
C SER A 130 0.62 7.99 -12.29
N VAL A 131 0.66 8.88 -13.29
CA VAL A 131 -0.55 9.50 -13.86
C VAL A 131 -1.52 8.46 -14.40
N GLN A 132 -1.04 7.30 -14.83
CA GLN A 132 -1.91 6.19 -15.25
C GLN A 132 -2.90 5.77 -14.15
N GLY A 133 -2.54 5.94 -12.88
CA GLY A 133 -3.42 5.61 -11.75
C GLY A 133 -4.71 6.44 -11.67
N ILE A 134 -4.76 7.61 -12.28
CA ILE A 134 -5.99 8.40 -12.36
C ILE A 134 -6.77 8.18 -13.67
N LEU A 135 -6.15 7.57 -14.66
CA LEU A 135 -6.77 7.27 -15.96
C LEU A 135 -7.40 5.88 -16.01
N ILE A 136 -6.82 4.92 -15.28
CA ILE A 136 -7.30 3.53 -15.24
C ILE A 136 -8.38 3.39 -14.15
N PRO A 137 -9.55 2.79 -14.44
CA PRO A 137 -10.56 2.52 -13.42
C PRO A 137 -10.07 1.50 -12.38
N PRO A 138 -10.40 1.68 -11.08
CA PRO A 138 -11.15 2.77 -10.46
C PRO A 138 -10.28 4.02 -10.20
N SER A 139 -10.80 5.22 -10.52
CA SER A 139 -10.11 6.49 -10.29
C SER A 139 -10.74 7.25 -9.12
N HIS A 140 -9.96 7.65 -8.13
CA HIS A 140 -10.42 8.48 -7.02
C HIS A 140 -11.05 9.80 -7.51
N ASN A 141 -10.44 10.43 -8.51
CA ASN A 141 -10.93 11.68 -9.05
C ASN A 141 -12.33 11.54 -9.68
N MET A 142 -12.57 10.43 -10.39
CA MET A 142 -13.88 10.15 -10.98
C MET A 142 -14.93 9.83 -9.92
N VAL A 143 -14.55 9.16 -8.84
CA VAL A 143 -15.44 8.91 -7.69
C VAL A 143 -15.83 10.22 -7.01
N ILE A 144 -14.85 11.09 -6.72
CA ILE A 144 -15.11 12.40 -6.10
C ILE A 144 -15.99 13.26 -7.01
N TYR A 145 -15.69 13.29 -8.30
CA TYR A 145 -16.51 14.02 -9.28
C TYR A 145 -17.95 13.48 -9.34
N ALA A 146 -18.11 12.16 -9.40
CA ALA A 146 -19.44 11.53 -9.45
C ALA A 146 -20.32 11.92 -8.25
N VAL A 147 -19.72 11.95 -7.05
CA VAL A 147 -20.40 12.38 -5.82
C VAL A 147 -20.72 13.87 -5.85
N ALA A 148 -19.76 14.71 -6.23
CA ALA A 148 -19.93 16.17 -6.29
C ALA A 148 -20.95 16.61 -7.36
N ALA A 149 -21.04 15.87 -8.46
CA ALA A 149 -21.99 16.12 -9.55
C ALA A 149 -23.39 15.54 -9.32
N GLY A 150 -23.71 15.11 -8.08
CA GLY A 150 -25.05 14.64 -7.72
C GLY A 150 -25.35 13.19 -8.10
N GLY A 151 -24.34 12.33 -8.14
CA GLY A 151 -24.50 10.88 -8.33
C GLY A 151 -24.44 10.43 -9.80
N VAL A 152 -23.63 11.07 -10.60
CA VAL A 152 -23.36 10.63 -11.99
C VAL A 152 -22.72 9.24 -11.97
N SER A 153 -23.13 8.39 -12.91
CA SER A 153 -22.59 7.03 -13.04
C SER A 153 -21.09 7.07 -13.39
N ILE A 154 -20.27 6.47 -12.53
CA ILE A 154 -18.81 6.36 -12.72
C ILE A 154 -18.50 5.62 -14.05
N SER A 155 -19.26 4.56 -14.36
CA SER A 155 -19.07 3.83 -15.62
C SER A 155 -19.29 4.70 -16.85
N LYS A 156 -20.26 5.64 -16.80
CA LYS A 156 -20.50 6.59 -17.90
C LYS A 156 -19.35 7.60 -18.03
N LEU A 157 -18.75 8.02 -16.91
CA LEU A 157 -17.60 8.93 -16.93
C LEU A 157 -16.35 8.32 -17.60
N PHE A 158 -16.20 7.00 -17.56
CA PHE A 158 -15.11 6.32 -18.23
C PHE A 158 -15.39 6.00 -19.71
N MET A 159 -16.66 6.00 -20.10
CA MET A 159 -17.05 5.73 -21.49
C MET A 159 -17.15 7.00 -22.35
N GLY A 160 -17.07 8.17 -21.73
CA GLY A 160 -17.18 9.48 -22.40
C GLY A 160 -18.59 10.01 -22.37
#